data_1181c4946452f8a01f3f8385dc7f6feb
#
_entry.id   1181c4946452f8a01f3f8385dc7f6feb
#
_cell.length_a   1.000
_cell.length_b   1.000
_cell.length_c   1.000
_cell.angle_alpha   90.00
_cell.angle_beta   90.00
_cell.angle_gamma   90.00
#
_symmetry.space_group_name_H-M   'P 1'
#
loop_
_entity.id
_entity.type
_entity.pdbx_description
1 polymer ?
#
loop_
_entity_poly.entity_id
_entity_poly.type
_entity_poly.pdbx_seq_one_letter_code
_entity_poly.pdbx_strand_id
1 'polypeptide(L)'
;MNWLEENYKQENGLYSAPCASSTMFNSPRENVFYPIDFNSAMAINASYMSALGDILNDKDLSFKYKRLYFSIKTRINSLMWNNEENFYQDLDKDQNKLPVKTIAGFWPLLAEIPNADKAASLIEHLSNPKTFGTEHPFPTLSADDTHFSENGEGFCGSVFPIMNFMVIKGLEKYQYYELARECSIRHLYFILEGLMPNEQKQNGDLYEAYCPNKEGKATMASLPDFPRGHFLISAGLSTIALMIENVIGLSISLPRKTVDWIIPNLEIMGIENLSLKRNLITILSNKSSRGWEIQMESEKLYYFTINILDQKKKTLPIPSGKCSMLIDKL
;
A
#
# COMPACT_ATOMS: atom_id res chain seq x y z
N MET A 1 2.49 21.71 -8.82
CA MET A 1 3.32 21.87 -7.60
C MET A 1 3.42 23.34 -7.17
N ASN A 2 3.90 24.28 -7.99
CA ASN A 2 4.04 25.68 -7.60
C ASN A 2 2.71 26.30 -7.07
N TRP A 3 1.60 26.07 -7.78
CA TRP A 3 0.30 26.56 -7.31
C TRP A 3 -0.10 26.07 -5.92
N LEU A 4 0.20 24.79 -5.59
CA LEU A 4 -0.02 24.24 -4.25
C LEU A 4 0.89 24.88 -3.20
N GLU A 5 2.15 25.16 -3.55
CA GLU A 5 3.07 25.85 -2.64
C GLU A 5 2.63 27.28 -2.34
N GLU A 6 2.09 27.99 -3.33
CA GLU A 6 1.63 29.38 -3.19
C GLU A 6 0.33 29.50 -2.39
N ASN A 7 -0.57 28.50 -2.50
CA ASN A 7 -1.92 28.60 -1.94
C ASN A 7 -2.14 27.82 -0.64
N TYR A 8 -1.36 26.76 -0.39
CA TYR A 8 -1.60 25.84 0.73
C TYR A 8 -0.43 25.68 1.69
N LYS A 9 0.78 26.02 1.28
CA LYS A 9 1.95 25.94 2.16
C LYS A 9 1.92 27.05 3.20
N GLN A 10 2.11 26.65 4.46
CA GLN A 10 2.10 27.55 5.59
C GLN A 10 3.53 27.86 6.08
N GLU A 11 3.68 28.84 6.96
CA GLU A 11 4.98 29.30 7.48
C GLU A 11 5.76 28.19 8.19
N ASN A 12 5.05 27.24 8.84
CA ASN A 12 5.66 26.07 9.47
C ASN A 12 6.20 25.03 8.47
N GLY A 13 5.97 25.23 7.17
CA GLY A 13 6.41 24.36 6.08
C GLY A 13 5.53 23.18 5.77
N LEU A 14 4.42 22.99 6.52
CA LEU A 14 3.34 22.04 6.19
C LEU A 14 2.31 22.68 5.26
N TYR A 15 1.46 21.85 4.68
CA TYR A 15 0.38 22.26 3.81
C TYR A 15 -0.95 22.14 4.55
N SER A 16 -1.73 23.23 4.54
CA SER A 16 -3.10 23.21 4.99
C SER A 16 -4.02 22.70 3.87
N ALA A 17 -5.08 22.01 4.23
CA ALA A 17 -6.14 21.68 3.29
C ALA A 17 -7.50 21.87 3.96
N PRO A 18 -8.51 22.39 3.24
CA PRO A 18 -9.87 22.44 3.76
C PRO A 18 -10.34 21.03 4.14
N CYS A 19 -10.99 20.89 5.29
CA CYS A 19 -11.52 19.61 5.74
C CYS A 19 -12.46 18.97 4.69
N ALA A 20 -13.21 19.78 3.97
CA ALA A 20 -14.08 19.37 2.86
C ALA A 20 -13.33 18.73 1.68
N SER A 21 -12.01 18.90 1.56
CA SER A 21 -11.18 18.23 0.55
C SER A 21 -10.63 16.87 1.01
N SER A 22 -10.88 16.50 2.25
CA SER A 22 -10.52 15.16 2.75
C SER A 22 -11.38 14.10 2.09
N THR A 23 -10.73 13.03 1.67
CA THR A 23 -11.43 11.86 1.14
C THR A 23 -12.26 11.12 2.20
N MET A 24 -11.99 11.36 3.49
CA MET A 24 -12.62 10.72 4.63
C MET A 24 -13.64 11.65 5.33
N PHE A 25 -14.64 12.10 4.57
CA PHE A 25 -15.54 13.20 4.94
C PHE A 25 -16.45 12.93 6.16
N ASN A 26 -16.75 11.68 6.51
CA ASN A 26 -17.55 11.34 7.70
C ASN A 26 -16.74 10.71 8.83
N SER A 27 -15.41 10.68 8.71
CA SER A 27 -14.56 10.28 9.84
C SER A 27 -14.57 11.37 10.94
N PRO A 28 -14.28 11.02 12.21
CA PRO A 28 -14.31 11.99 13.32
C PRO A 28 -13.07 12.92 13.31
N ARG A 29 -12.59 13.31 12.12
CA ARG A 29 -11.47 14.23 11.88
C ARG A 29 -11.92 15.68 11.97
N GLU A 30 -12.47 16.08 13.11
CA GLU A 30 -12.90 17.44 13.32
C GLU A 30 -11.72 18.39 13.49
N ASN A 31 -11.87 19.63 13.01
CA ASN A 31 -10.88 20.70 13.13
C ASN A 31 -9.52 20.44 12.48
N VAL A 32 -9.42 19.47 11.57
CA VAL A 32 -8.18 19.23 10.82
C VAL A 32 -7.85 20.45 9.96
N PHE A 33 -6.63 20.97 10.16
CA PHE A 33 -6.08 22.05 9.34
C PHE A 33 -4.84 21.60 8.56
N TYR A 34 -4.01 20.75 9.17
CA TYR A 34 -2.86 20.11 8.49
C TYR A 34 -3.11 18.59 8.40
N PRO A 35 -3.71 18.10 7.31
CA PRO A 35 -3.96 16.67 7.14
C PRO A 35 -2.67 15.91 6.89
N ILE A 36 -2.48 14.78 7.58
CA ILE A 36 -1.29 13.92 7.42
C ILE A 36 -1.24 13.26 6.04
N ASP A 37 -2.39 12.86 5.49
CA ASP A 37 -2.51 12.30 4.15
C ASP A 37 -2.05 13.29 3.08
N PHE A 38 -2.55 14.52 3.11
CA PHE A 38 -2.18 15.54 2.14
C PHE A 38 -0.69 15.92 2.24
N ASN A 39 -0.15 16.08 3.46
CA ASN A 39 1.25 16.37 3.66
C ASN A 39 2.16 15.22 3.19
N SER A 40 1.76 13.98 3.44
CA SER A 40 2.47 12.80 2.93
C SER A 40 2.43 12.73 1.39
N ALA A 41 1.28 13.02 0.78
CA ALA A 41 1.14 13.09 -0.68
C ALA A 41 2.03 14.19 -1.28
N MET A 42 2.18 15.33 -0.62
CA MET A 42 3.10 16.39 -1.05
C MET A 42 4.57 15.95 -0.99
N ALA A 43 4.94 15.17 0.03
CA ALA A 43 6.29 14.56 0.12
C ALA A 43 6.53 13.55 -1.02
N ILE A 44 5.57 12.64 -1.29
CA ILE A 44 5.63 11.68 -2.39
C ILE A 44 5.77 12.41 -3.73
N ASN A 45 4.95 13.44 -3.94
CA ASN A 45 5.00 14.24 -5.17
C ASN A 45 6.38 14.89 -5.36
N ALA A 46 6.94 15.49 -4.31
CA ALA A 46 8.28 16.08 -4.37
C ALA A 46 9.36 15.02 -4.70
N SER A 47 9.27 13.83 -4.11
CA SER A 47 10.17 12.72 -4.43
C SER A 47 10.09 12.31 -5.91
N TYR A 48 8.89 12.14 -6.44
CA TYR A 48 8.70 11.79 -7.86
C TYR A 48 9.13 12.91 -8.81
N MET A 49 8.88 14.17 -8.46
CA MET A 49 9.38 15.30 -9.25
C MET A 49 10.91 15.35 -9.30
N SER A 50 11.58 15.02 -8.18
CA SER A 50 13.04 14.86 -8.16
C SER A 50 13.50 13.74 -9.10
N ALA A 51 12.86 12.57 -9.04
CA ALA A 51 13.19 11.44 -9.92
C ALA A 51 12.94 11.76 -11.41
N LEU A 52 11.88 12.51 -11.73
CA LEU A 52 11.63 12.99 -13.08
C LEU A 52 12.71 13.94 -13.56
N GLY A 53 13.20 14.85 -12.69
CA GLY A 53 14.35 15.71 -13.00
C GLY A 53 15.59 14.89 -13.36
N ASP A 54 15.87 13.81 -12.64
CA ASP A 54 16.99 12.91 -12.94
C ASP A 54 16.81 12.20 -14.29
N ILE A 55 15.61 11.72 -14.61
CA ILE A 55 15.29 11.09 -15.90
C ILE A 55 15.48 12.07 -17.07
N LEU A 56 15.08 13.33 -16.87
CA LEU A 56 15.18 14.40 -17.86
C LEU A 56 16.58 15.03 -17.93
N ASN A 57 17.52 14.61 -17.06
CA ASN A 57 18.83 15.22 -16.87
C ASN A 57 18.76 16.72 -16.49
N ASP A 58 17.67 17.14 -15.86
CA ASP A 58 17.49 18.48 -15.28
C ASP A 58 17.88 18.45 -13.80
N LYS A 59 19.16 18.78 -13.53
CA LYS A 59 19.73 18.74 -12.19
C LYS A 59 19.12 19.79 -11.25
N ASP A 60 18.74 20.95 -11.78
CA ASP A 60 18.13 22.01 -10.98
C ASP A 60 16.75 21.61 -10.49
N LEU A 61 15.94 21.02 -11.39
CA LEU A 61 14.64 20.45 -11.05
C LEU A 61 14.78 19.33 -10.00
N SER A 62 15.67 18.38 -10.24
CA SER A 62 15.91 17.26 -9.32
C SER A 62 16.31 17.78 -7.94
N PHE A 63 17.28 18.68 -7.86
CA PHE A 63 17.78 19.23 -6.60
C PHE A 63 16.74 20.06 -5.85
N LYS A 64 15.97 20.90 -6.57
CA LYS A 64 14.87 21.70 -6.01
C LYS A 64 13.88 20.79 -5.26
N TYR A 65 13.39 19.75 -5.93
CA TYR A 65 12.35 18.88 -5.37
C TYR A 65 12.89 17.89 -4.33
N LYS A 66 14.14 17.48 -4.45
CA LYS A 66 14.81 16.71 -3.40
C LYS A 66 14.91 17.49 -2.08
N ARG A 67 15.27 18.77 -2.13
CA ARG A 67 15.26 19.64 -0.95
C ARG A 67 13.87 19.82 -0.37
N LEU A 68 12.85 19.98 -1.22
CA LEU A 68 11.47 20.10 -0.79
C LEU A 68 11.01 18.84 -0.07
N TYR A 69 11.29 17.64 -0.62
CA TYR A 69 10.99 16.38 0.02
C TYR A 69 11.57 16.28 1.42
N PHE A 70 12.86 16.56 1.59
CA PHE A 70 13.51 16.51 2.92
C PHE A 70 12.96 17.56 3.89
N SER A 71 12.59 18.73 3.40
CA SER A 71 11.95 19.75 4.22
C SER A 71 10.59 19.25 4.76
N ILE A 72 9.73 18.74 3.89
CA ILE A 72 8.42 18.20 4.28
C ILE A 72 8.60 17.00 5.24
N LYS A 73 9.48 16.05 4.90
CA LYS A 73 9.81 14.90 5.74
C LYS A 73 10.20 15.30 7.16
N THR A 74 11.06 16.30 7.30
CA THR A 74 11.49 16.82 8.60
C THR A 74 10.31 17.41 9.38
N ARG A 75 9.45 18.20 8.70
CA ARG A 75 8.29 18.83 9.36
C ARG A 75 7.24 17.81 9.82
N ILE A 76 6.92 16.83 8.99
CA ILE A 76 6.00 15.75 9.37
C ILE A 76 6.55 14.99 10.59
N ASN A 77 7.83 14.61 10.56
CA ASN A 77 8.45 13.88 11.67
C ASN A 77 8.51 14.67 12.99
N SER A 78 8.68 16.00 12.91
CA SER A 78 8.80 16.84 14.12
C SER A 78 7.46 17.30 14.68
N LEU A 79 6.47 17.56 13.83
CA LEU A 79 5.20 18.17 14.25
C LEU A 79 4.07 17.16 14.37
N MET A 80 3.97 16.20 13.44
CA MET A 80 2.82 15.30 13.32
C MET A 80 3.01 13.93 13.99
N TRP A 81 4.22 13.58 14.39
CA TRP A 81 4.48 12.34 15.13
C TRP A 81 4.11 12.49 16.61
N ASN A 82 3.28 11.60 17.12
CA ASN A 82 2.97 11.48 18.55
C ASN A 82 3.81 10.35 19.17
N ASN A 83 4.70 10.69 20.12
CA ASN A 83 5.56 9.71 20.77
C ASN A 83 4.83 8.83 21.79
N GLU A 84 3.72 9.28 22.34
CA GLU A 84 2.92 8.50 23.31
C GLU A 84 2.11 7.44 22.59
N GLU A 85 1.49 7.80 21.46
CA GLU A 85 0.67 6.92 20.65
C GLU A 85 1.48 6.11 19.60
N ASN A 86 2.75 6.47 19.37
CA ASN A 86 3.55 5.92 18.28
C ASN A 86 2.84 6.00 16.91
N PHE A 87 2.23 7.15 16.65
CA PHE A 87 1.37 7.33 15.48
C PHE A 87 1.52 8.74 14.87
N TYR A 88 1.32 8.86 13.55
CA TYR A 88 1.21 10.15 12.89
C TYR A 88 -0.22 10.63 12.92
N GLN A 89 -0.40 11.87 13.41
CA GLN A 89 -1.72 12.48 13.60
C GLN A 89 -1.86 13.76 12.79
N ASP A 90 -3.09 14.08 12.44
CA ASP A 90 -3.46 15.39 11.91
C ASP A 90 -3.22 16.48 12.95
N LEU A 91 -3.06 17.72 12.47
CA LEU A 91 -2.97 18.88 13.37
C LEU A 91 -4.12 19.84 13.12
N ASP A 92 -4.53 20.50 14.19
CA ASP A 92 -5.41 21.66 14.11
C ASP A 92 -4.65 22.92 13.64
N LYS A 93 -5.34 24.05 13.57
CA LYS A 93 -4.75 25.33 13.14
C LYS A 93 -3.65 25.82 14.08
N ASP A 94 -3.73 25.51 15.36
CA ASP A 94 -2.76 25.88 16.39
C ASP A 94 -1.63 24.86 16.52
N GLN A 95 -1.58 23.88 15.61
CA GLN A 95 -0.59 22.81 15.53
C GLN A 95 -0.67 21.79 16.68
N ASN A 96 -1.80 21.70 17.37
CA ASN A 96 -2.05 20.63 18.31
C ASN A 96 -2.39 19.34 17.56
N LYS A 97 -1.89 18.21 18.06
CA LYS A 97 -2.21 16.89 17.52
C LYS A 97 -3.65 16.51 17.85
N LEU A 98 -4.38 16.06 16.83
CA LEU A 98 -5.73 15.55 17.00
C LEU A 98 -5.69 14.08 17.42
N PRO A 99 -6.51 13.64 18.40
CA PRO A 99 -6.37 12.30 18.98
C PRO A 99 -6.84 11.15 18.08
N VAL A 100 -7.48 11.47 16.95
CA VAL A 100 -8.08 10.47 16.05
C VAL A 100 -7.01 9.74 15.25
N LYS A 101 -6.99 8.39 15.33
CA LYS A 101 -6.13 7.54 14.52
C LYS A 101 -6.90 7.04 13.30
N THR A 102 -6.51 7.51 12.12
CA THR A 102 -7.06 7.04 10.84
C THR A 102 -6.01 6.35 10.00
N ILE A 103 -6.44 5.59 8.99
CA ILE A 103 -5.55 4.92 8.02
C ILE A 103 -4.55 5.90 7.36
N ALA A 104 -4.90 7.20 7.30
CA ALA A 104 -4.03 8.25 6.77
C ALA A 104 -2.69 8.36 7.52
N GLY A 105 -2.65 7.98 8.80
CA GLY A 105 -1.43 7.96 9.62
C GLY A 105 -0.36 6.97 9.12
N PHE A 106 -0.69 6.06 8.20
CA PHE A 106 0.27 5.14 7.57
C PHE A 106 0.82 5.64 6.23
N TRP A 107 0.29 6.71 5.67
CA TRP A 107 0.78 7.27 4.40
C TRP A 107 2.22 7.78 4.48
N PRO A 108 2.72 8.23 5.64
CA PRO A 108 4.15 8.48 5.83
C PRO A 108 5.05 7.28 5.50
N LEU A 109 4.59 6.03 5.66
CA LEU A 109 5.36 4.83 5.24
C LEU A 109 5.57 4.84 3.72
N LEU A 110 4.52 5.06 2.95
CA LEU A 110 4.61 5.12 1.49
C LEU A 110 5.54 6.26 1.01
N ALA A 111 5.56 7.35 1.76
CA ALA A 111 6.42 8.51 1.52
C ALA A 111 7.85 8.35 2.06
N GLU A 112 8.19 7.22 2.69
CA GLU A 112 9.49 6.94 3.32
C GLU A 112 9.89 8.02 4.34
N ILE A 113 8.91 8.54 5.10
CA ILE A 113 9.10 9.64 6.07
C ILE A 113 9.69 9.16 7.39
N PRO A 114 9.15 8.13 8.10
CA PRO A 114 9.70 7.69 9.38
C PRO A 114 11.13 7.12 9.23
N ASN A 115 11.91 7.20 10.31
CA ASN A 115 13.09 6.37 10.44
C ASN A 115 12.69 4.92 10.80
N ALA A 116 13.66 4.01 10.89
CA ALA A 116 13.39 2.59 11.13
C ALA A 116 12.62 2.35 12.44
N ASP A 117 12.99 3.03 13.53
CA ASP A 117 12.35 2.84 14.83
C ASP A 117 10.89 3.31 14.84
N LYS A 118 10.64 4.51 14.30
CA LYS A 118 9.26 5.03 14.14
C LYS A 118 8.43 4.16 13.19
N ALA A 119 9.03 3.66 12.12
CA ALA A 119 8.35 2.77 11.20
C ALA A 119 7.95 1.47 11.89
N ALA A 120 8.85 0.86 12.66
CA ALA A 120 8.57 -0.36 13.42
C ALA A 120 7.40 -0.14 14.40
N SER A 121 7.47 0.91 15.23
CA SER A 121 6.39 1.21 16.19
C SER A 121 5.05 1.54 15.51
N LEU A 122 5.07 2.24 14.36
CA LEU A 122 3.87 2.53 13.58
C LEU A 122 3.25 1.24 13.01
N ILE A 123 4.08 0.32 12.51
CA ILE A 123 3.64 -0.93 11.90
C ILE A 123 3.02 -1.88 12.93
N GLU A 124 3.36 -1.79 14.21
CA GLU A 124 2.71 -2.57 15.27
C GLU A 124 1.19 -2.34 15.30
N HIS A 125 0.72 -1.12 15.00
CA HIS A 125 -0.71 -0.84 14.89
C HIS A 125 -1.41 -1.63 13.78
N LEU A 126 -0.70 -1.99 12.71
CA LEU A 126 -1.25 -2.77 11.59
C LEU A 126 -1.48 -4.25 11.95
N SER A 127 -0.74 -4.75 12.92
CA SER A 127 -0.88 -6.13 13.42
C SER A 127 -1.78 -6.23 14.65
N ASN A 128 -2.11 -5.11 15.28
CA ASN A 128 -2.91 -5.08 16.50
C ASN A 128 -4.42 -5.06 16.17
N PRO A 129 -5.19 -6.12 16.53
CA PRO A 129 -6.63 -6.19 16.24
C PRO A 129 -7.47 -5.12 16.95
N LYS A 130 -6.93 -4.49 18.01
CA LYS A 130 -7.59 -3.38 18.69
C LYS A 130 -7.43 -2.04 17.96
N THR A 131 -6.58 -1.98 16.93
CA THR A 131 -6.37 -0.77 16.13
C THR A 131 -6.68 -1.02 14.66
N PHE A 132 -5.69 -1.39 13.83
CA PHE A 132 -5.90 -1.56 12.39
C PHE A 132 -5.75 -3.01 11.90
N GLY A 133 -5.37 -3.94 12.78
CA GLY A 133 -5.20 -5.37 12.48
C GLY A 133 -6.50 -6.17 12.53
N THR A 134 -7.63 -5.60 12.12
CA THR A 134 -8.95 -6.26 12.04
C THR A 134 -8.91 -7.50 11.14
N GLU A 135 -9.97 -8.32 11.14
CA GLU A 135 -10.03 -9.53 10.30
C GLU A 135 -9.83 -9.20 8.82
N HIS A 136 -10.57 -8.25 8.29
CA HIS A 136 -10.26 -7.59 7.05
C HIS A 136 -9.34 -6.40 7.36
N PRO A 137 -8.03 -6.47 7.05
CA PRO A 137 -7.10 -5.41 7.40
C PRO A 137 -7.40 -4.17 6.59
N PHE A 138 -7.11 -3.27 7.05
CA PHE A 138 -6.81 -1.96 7.57
C PHE A 138 -8.04 -1.08 7.43
N PRO A 139 -8.88 -0.98 8.44
CA PRO A 139 -10.04 -0.08 8.44
C PRO A 139 -9.60 1.39 8.36
N THR A 140 -10.49 2.24 7.90
CA THR A 140 -10.23 3.68 7.79
C THR A 140 -10.08 4.40 9.12
N LEU A 141 -10.67 3.86 10.18
CA LEU A 141 -10.61 4.37 11.56
C LEU A 141 -10.09 3.24 12.47
N SER A 142 -9.29 3.60 13.46
CA SER A 142 -8.78 2.65 14.45
C SER A 142 -9.93 2.00 15.23
N ALA A 143 -9.84 0.67 15.47
CA ALA A 143 -10.90 -0.08 16.13
C ALA A 143 -11.09 0.28 17.63
N ASP A 144 -10.12 0.97 18.24
CA ASP A 144 -10.23 1.52 19.60
C ASP A 144 -10.93 2.89 19.67
N ASP A 145 -11.30 3.49 18.54
CA ASP A 145 -12.04 4.74 18.50
C ASP A 145 -13.53 4.51 18.81
N THR A 146 -14.15 5.42 19.56
CA THR A 146 -15.56 5.31 19.94
C THR A 146 -16.54 5.44 18.76
N HIS A 147 -16.10 5.99 17.64
CA HIS A 147 -16.89 6.10 16.40
C HIS A 147 -16.65 4.91 15.45
N PHE A 148 -15.80 3.96 15.82
CA PHE A 148 -15.56 2.80 14.99
C PHE A 148 -16.83 1.96 14.82
N SER A 149 -17.12 1.58 13.59
CA SER A 149 -18.26 0.73 13.23
C SER A 149 -17.82 -0.59 12.60
N GLU A 150 -18.21 -1.71 13.18
CA GLU A 150 -18.01 -3.05 12.61
C GLU A 150 -18.74 -3.26 11.28
N ASN A 151 -19.74 -2.44 10.99
CA ASN A 151 -20.43 -2.41 9.70
C ASN A 151 -19.73 -1.49 8.70
N GLY A 152 -18.67 -0.82 9.11
CA GLY A 152 -17.84 0.02 8.27
C GLY A 152 -18.44 1.38 7.93
N GLU A 153 -19.38 1.92 8.66
CA GLU A 153 -20.14 3.16 8.39
C GLU A 153 -19.30 4.27 7.69
N GLY A 154 -19.18 4.17 6.38
CA GLY A 154 -18.29 5.01 5.56
C GLY A 154 -16.84 4.99 6.06
N PHE A 155 -16.25 6.14 6.34
CA PHE A 155 -14.88 6.25 6.84
C PHE A 155 -14.75 6.09 8.36
N CYS A 156 -15.78 5.57 9.03
CA CYS A 156 -15.75 5.18 10.43
C CYS A 156 -15.49 3.69 10.63
N GLY A 157 -14.64 3.08 9.80
CA GLY A 157 -14.23 1.68 9.93
C GLY A 157 -14.28 0.86 8.66
N SER A 158 -14.82 1.36 7.53
CA SER A 158 -14.79 0.62 6.27
C SER A 158 -13.38 0.34 5.80
N VAL A 159 -13.22 -0.76 5.09
CA VAL A 159 -11.97 -1.16 4.43
C VAL A 159 -12.07 -0.87 2.94
N PHE A 160 -11.26 0.07 2.46
CA PHE A 160 -11.20 0.44 1.04
C PHE A 160 -10.01 -0.26 0.35
N PRO A 161 -10.23 -1.03 -0.71
CA PRO A 161 -9.15 -1.76 -1.41
C PRO A 161 -7.98 -0.87 -1.84
N ILE A 162 -8.26 0.33 -2.33
CA ILE A 162 -7.21 1.26 -2.75
C ILE A 162 -6.38 1.79 -1.57
N MET A 163 -7.00 2.00 -0.40
CA MET A 163 -6.27 2.45 0.80
C MET A 163 -5.42 1.32 1.37
N ASN A 164 -5.94 0.09 1.37
CA ASN A 164 -5.16 -1.10 1.73
C ASN A 164 -3.96 -1.29 0.82
N PHE A 165 -4.13 -1.15 -0.49
CA PHE A 165 -3.03 -1.17 -1.43
C PHE A 165 -1.94 -0.16 -1.04
N MET A 166 -2.30 1.06 -0.69
CA MET A 166 -1.33 2.09 -0.31
C MET A 166 -0.57 1.75 0.98
N VAL A 167 -1.26 1.21 2.00
CA VAL A 167 -0.62 0.77 3.26
C VAL A 167 0.34 -0.39 3.00
N ILE A 168 -0.09 -1.38 2.22
CA ILE A 168 0.73 -2.55 1.86
C ILE A 168 1.98 -2.11 1.09
N LYS A 169 1.86 -1.17 0.15
CA LYS A 169 3.02 -0.60 -0.54
C LYS A 169 3.94 0.20 0.39
N GLY A 170 3.38 0.81 1.43
CA GLY A 170 4.15 1.42 2.52
C GLY A 170 4.98 0.38 3.31
N LEU A 171 4.42 -0.78 3.63
CA LEU A 171 5.13 -1.88 4.29
C LEU A 171 6.33 -2.37 3.47
N GLU A 172 6.18 -2.50 2.14
CA GLU A 172 7.26 -2.89 1.23
C GLU A 172 8.43 -1.89 1.24
N LYS A 173 8.17 -0.60 1.39
CA LYS A 173 9.21 0.44 1.48
C LYS A 173 10.16 0.21 2.67
N TYR A 174 9.66 -0.42 3.72
CA TYR A 174 10.40 -0.78 4.93
C TYR A 174 10.75 -2.27 5.00
N GLN A 175 10.60 -3.01 3.90
CA GLN A 175 10.97 -4.42 3.75
C GLN A 175 10.17 -5.39 4.65
N TYR A 176 8.97 -5.00 5.09
CA TYR A 176 8.04 -5.88 5.82
C TYR A 176 7.24 -6.77 4.84
N TYR A 177 7.96 -7.51 4.00
CA TYR A 177 7.36 -8.30 2.90
C TYR A 177 6.45 -9.42 3.38
N GLU A 178 6.78 -10.08 4.48
CA GLU A 178 5.94 -11.16 5.04
C GLU A 178 4.61 -10.61 5.54
N LEU A 179 4.63 -9.52 6.32
CA LEU A 179 3.41 -8.85 6.78
C LEU A 179 2.59 -8.29 5.60
N ALA A 180 3.25 -7.67 4.64
CA ALA A 180 2.60 -7.17 3.43
C ALA A 180 1.86 -8.29 2.68
N ARG A 181 2.50 -9.46 2.57
CA ARG A 181 1.92 -10.64 1.95
C ARG A 181 0.75 -11.22 2.75
N GLU A 182 0.92 -11.38 4.05
CA GLU A 182 -0.15 -11.87 4.94
C GLU A 182 -1.39 -10.99 4.85
N CYS A 183 -1.21 -9.68 4.99
CA CYS A 183 -2.30 -8.72 4.90
C CYS A 183 -2.94 -8.68 3.51
N SER A 184 -2.15 -8.87 2.43
CA SER A 184 -2.68 -9.00 1.08
C SER A 184 -3.56 -10.23 0.94
N ILE A 185 -3.16 -11.38 1.45
CA ILE A 185 -3.95 -12.62 1.41
C ILE A 185 -5.26 -12.45 2.17
N ARG A 186 -5.20 -11.89 3.39
CA ARG A 186 -6.40 -11.62 4.19
C ARG A 186 -7.34 -10.66 3.47
N HIS A 187 -6.81 -9.59 2.91
CA HIS A 187 -7.60 -8.64 2.11
C HIS A 187 -8.25 -9.31 0.90
N LEU A 188 -7.49 -10.10 0.13
CA LEU A 188 -8.00 -10.81 -1.04
C LEU A 188 -9.09 -11.82 -0.69
N TYR A 189 -8.99 -12.48 0.47
CA TYR A 189 -10.03 -13.38 0.95
C TYR A 189 -11.39 -12.67 1.04
N PHE A 190 -11.46 -11.51 1.69
CA PHE A 190 -12.70 -10.74 1.81
C PHE A 190 -13.21 -10.20 0.47
N ILE A 191 -12.32 -9.87 -0.46
CA ILE A 191 -12.71 -9.48 -1.82
C ILE A 191 -13.32 -10.67 -2.57
N LEU A 192 -12.72 -11.84 -2.49
CA LEU A 192 -13.20 -13.06 -3.14
C LEU A 192 -14.56 -13.49 -2.62
N GLU A 193 -14.78 -13.45 -1.32
CA GLU A 193 -16.09 -13.70 -0.71
C GLU A 193 -17.16 -12.74 -1.24
N GLY A 194 -16.80 -11.47 -1.50
CA GLY A 194 -17.67 -10.51 -2.17
C GLY A 194 -18.00 -10.89 -3.61
N LEU A 195 -17.08 -11.53 -4.33
CA LEU A 195 -17.23 -11.94 -5.73
C LEU A 195 -17.96 -13.27 -5.88
N MET A 196 -17.96 -14.14 -4.87
CA MET A 196 -18.61 -15.46 -4.95
C MET A 196 -20.14 -15.32 -4.90
N PRO A 197 -20.88 -15.96 -5.80
CA PRO A 197 -22.32 -16.07 -5.65
C PRO A 197 -22.69 -16.85 -4.40
N ASN A 198 -23.74 -16.43 -3.71
CA ASN A 198 -24.30 -17.16 -2.58
C ASN A 198 -25.85 -17.19 -2.67
N GLU A 199 -26.52 -17.84 -1.71
CA GLU A 199 -27.98 -18.00 -1.69
C GLU A 199 -28.75 -16.66 -1.72
N GLN A 200 -28.15 -15.59 -1.20
CA GLN A 200 -28.74 -14.26 -1.13
C GLN A 200 -28.36 -13.38 -2.34
N LYS A 201 -27.34 -13.78 -3.11
CA LYS A 201 -26.69 -12.98 -4.14
C LYS A 201 -26.40 -13.83 -5.37
N GLN A 202 -27.20 -13.64 -6.42
CA GLN A 202 -27.05 -14.39 -7.68
C GLN A 202 -25.76 -14.09 -8.43
N ASN A 203 -25.26 -12.84 -8.32
CA ASN A 203 -24.02 -12.40 -8.94
C ASN A 203 -23.09 -11.80 -7.89
N GLY A 204 -21.81 -12.15 -7.96
CA GLY A 204 -20.77 -11.51 -7.18
C GLY A 204 -20.59 -10.04 -7.59
N ASP A 205 -20.00 -9.25 -6.69
CA ASP A 205 -19.70 -7.85 -6.95
C ASP A 205 -18.34 -7.45 -6.38
N LEU A 206 -17.79 -6.36 -6.89
CA LEU A 206 -16.55 -5.78 -6.42
C LEU A 206 -16.84 -4.38 -5.86
N TYR A 207 -16.93 -4.32 -4.55
CA TYR A 207 -17.36 -3.11 -3.84
C TYR A 207 -16.24 -2.08 -3.68
N GLU A 208 -16.63 -0.83 -3.51
CA GLU A 208 -15.76 0.27 -3.14
C GLU A 208 -15.19 0.09 -1.73
N ALA A 209 -15.99 -0.46 -0.81
CA ALA A 209 -15.64 -0.62 0.60
C ALA A 209 -16.31 -1.86 1.22
N TYR A 210 -15.61 -2.47 2.15
CA TYR A 210 -15.98 -3.72 2.84
C TYR A 210 -16.05 -3.51 4.35
N CYS A 211 -16.74 -4.42 5.05
CA CYS A 211 -16.74 -4.45 6.51
C CYS A 211 -15.37 -4.87 7.07
N PRO A 212 -14.96 -4.39 8.25
CA PRO A 212 -13.67 -4.73 8.86
C PRO A 212 -13.62 -6.08 9.57
N ASN A 213 -14.74 -6.57 10.15
CA ASN A 213 -14.77 -7.77 10.97
C ASN A 213 -15.80 -8.80 10.52
N LYS A 214 -16.35 -8.66 9.33
CA LYS A 214 -17.27 -9.61 8.72
C LYS A 214 -17.23 -9.52 7.20
N GLU A 215 -17.66 -10.56 6.56
CA GLU A 215 -17.82 -10.59 5.11
C GLU A 215 -18.89 -9.60 4.62
N GLY A 216 -18.69 -9.10 3.40
CA GLY A 216 -19.64 -8.27 2.70
C GLY A 216 -19.29 -6.78 2.65
N LYS A 217 -20.17 -6.06 1.97
CA LYS A 217 -20.03 -4.64 1.74
C LYS A 217 -20.21 -3.82 3.03
N ALA A 218 -19.46 -2.74 3.14
CA ALA A 218 -19.68 -1.72 4.16
C ALA A 218 -21.04 -1.02 4.00
N THR A 219 -21.41 -0.18 4.94
CA THR A 219 -22.63 0.65 4.91
C THR A 219 -22.31 2.11 5.18
N MET A 220 -23.25 2.98 4.91
CA MET A 220 -23.24 4.38 5.33
C MET A 220 -24.66 4.89 5.37
N ALA A 221 -25.21 5.07 6.57
CA ALA A 221 -26.62 5.44 6.76
C ALA A 221 -26.99 6.78 6.10
N SER A 222 -26.06 7.74 6.09
CA SER A 222 -26.26 9.05 5.46
C SER A 222 -26.15 9.04 3.93
N LEU A 223 -25.68 7.94 3.33
CA LEU A 223 -25.50 7.79 1.89
C LEU A 223 -25.91 6.39 1.46
N PRO A 224 -27.22 6.17 1.16
CA PRO A 224 -27.76 4.85 0.86
C PRO A 224 -27.13 4.11 -0.33
N ASP A 225 -26.57 4.87 -1.27
CA ASP A 225 -25.87 4.31 -2.44
C ASP A 225 -24.41 3.93 -2.13
N PHE A 226 -23.95 4.13 -0.90
CA PHE A 226 -22.62 3.69 -0.46
C PHE A 226 -22.67 2.23 0.04
N PRO A 227 -21.65 1.43 -0.22
CA PRO A 227 -20.55 1.70 -1.15
C PRO A 227 -21.02 1.57 -2.58
N ARG A 228 -20.39 2.31 -3.48
CA ARG A 228 -20.64 2.11 -4.91
C ARG A 228 -20.30 0.67 -5.26
N GLY A 229 -21.24 0.00 -5.94
CA GLY A 229 -21.11 -1.38 -6.38
C GLY A 229 -20.80 -1.48 -7.86
N HIS A 230 -20.98 -2.69 -8.41
CA HIS A 230 -20.85 -3.00 -9.83
C HIS A 230 -19.43 -2.88 -10.40
N PHE A 231 -18.51 -3.68 -9.84
CA PHE A 231 -17.14 -3.82 -10.33
C PHE A 231 -16.36 -2.52 -10.39
N LEU A 232 -16.18 -1.90 -9.24
CA LEU A 232 -15.39 -0.67 -9.16
C LEU A 232 -13.95 -0.92 -9.64
N ILE A 233 -13.52 -0.21 -10.67
CA ILE A 233 -12.24 -0.42 -11.36
C ILE A 233 -11.05 -0.25 -10.40
N SER A 234 -11.07 0.74 -9.53
CA SER A 234 -9.98 0.97 -8.56
C SER A 234 -9.81 -0.18 -7.58
N ALA A 235 -10.92 -0.79 -7.12
CA ALA A 235 -10.88 -1.97 -6.28
C ALA A 235 -10.34 -3.19 -7.05
N GLY A 236 -10.75 -3.39 -8.30
CA GLY A 236 -10.26 -4.48 -9.14
C GLY A 236 -8.77 -4.39 -9.45
N LEU A 237 -8.30 -3.21 -9.84
CA LEU A 237 -6.88 -3.00 -10.17
C LEU A 237 -5.97 -3.16 -8.95
N SER A 238 -6.34 -2.62 -7.79
CA SER A 238 -5.55 -2.79 -6.56
C SER A 238 -5.51 -4.25 -6.12
N THR A 239 -6.62 -4.98 -6.25
CA THR A 239 -6.72 -6.41 -5.92
C THR A 239 -5.80 -7.25 -6.82
N ILE A 240 -5.83 -7.03 -8.14
CA ILE A 240 -4.95 -7.73 -9.09
C ILE A 240 -3.48 -7.41 -8.83
N ALA A 241 -3.17 -6.14 -8.56
CA ALA A 241 -1.81 -5.73 -8.26
C ALA A 241 -1.28 -6.42 -6.98
N LEU A 242 -2.06 -6.44 -5.89
CA LEU A 242 -1.69 -7.14 -4.66
C LEU A 242 -1.51 -8.65 -4.88
N MET A 243 -2.33 -9.27 -5.69
CA MET A 243 -2.17 -10.69 -6.00
C MET A 243 -0.84 -10.97 -6.72
N ILE A 244 -0.49 -10.17 -7.72
CA ILE A 244 0.76 -10.36 -8.48
C ILE A 244 1.98 -9.95 -7.65
N GLU A 245 1.94 -8.76 -7.05
CA GLU A 245 3.11 -8.14 -6.44
C GLU A 245 3.38 -8.65 -5.01
N ASN A 246 2.34 -9.01 -4.25
CA ASN A 246 2.48 -9.40 -2.84
C ASN A 246 2.24 -10.89 -2.61
N VAL A 247 1.21 -11.48 -3.21
CA VAL A 247 0.92 -12.91 -2.99
C VAL A 247 1.89 -13.77 -3.81
N ILE A 248 2.03 -13.51 -5.10
CA ILE A 248 3.02 -14.19 -5.96
C ILE A 248 4.41 -13.63 -5.72
N GLY A 249 4.54 -12.36 -5.39
CA GLY A 249 5.79 -11.71 -5.01
C GLY A 249 6.58 -11.13 -6.17
N LEU A 250 5.93 -10.78 -7.28
CA LEU A 250 6.58 -10.28 -8.49
C LEU A 250 6.60 -8.76 -8.56
N SER A 251 7.78 -8.16 -8.65
CA SER A 251 7.98 -6.76 -8.99
C SER A 251 8.63 -6.64 -10.37
N ILE A 252 7.96 -5.96 -11.29
CA ILE A 252 8.32 -5.96 -12.71
C ILE A 252 8.67 -4.55 -13.19
N SER A 253 9.86 -4.40 -13.78
CA SER A 253 10.29 -3.18 -14.44
C SER A 253 10.47 -3.40 -15.95
N LEU A 254 9.44 -3.06 -16.72
CA LEU A 254 9.48 -3.19 -18.18
C LEU A 254 10.59 -2.37 -18.85
N PRO A 255 10.86 -1.11 -18.45
CA PRO A 255 11.94 -0.33 -19.04
C PRO A 255 13.33 -0.95 -18.82
N ARG A 256 13.54 -1.54 -17.63
CA ARG A 256 14.81 -2.18 -17.26
C ARG A 256 14.88 -3.64 -17.69
N LYS A 257 13.78 -4.23 -18.12
CA LYS A 257 13.62 -5.66 -18.39
C LYS A 257 14.07 -6.51 -17.20
N THR A 258 13.66 -6.10 -15.99
CA THR A 258 13.95 -6.82 -14.76
C THR A 258 12.66 -7.31 -14.13
N VAL A 259 12.75 -8.48 -13.51
CA VAL A 259 11.74 -9.07 -12.65
C VAL A 259 12.41 -9.42 -11.33
N ASP A 260 11.97 -8.79 -10.27
CA ASP A 260 12.36 -9.16 -8.91
C ASP A 260 11.26 -10.05 -8.33
N TRP A 261 11.63 -11.24 -7.91
CA TRP A 261 10.70 -12.23 -7.36
C TRP A 261 11.05 -12.60 -5.94
N ILE A 262 10.17 -12.25 -5.00
CA ILE A 262 10.25 -12.66 -3.60
C ILE A 262 9.43 -13.94 -3.46
N ILE A 263 10.12 -15.07 -3.38
CA ILE A 263 9.48 -16.39 -3.30
C ILE A 263 9.04 -16.66 -1.86
N PRO A 264 7.73 -16.83 -1.62
CA PRO A 264 7.24 -17.22 -0.30
C PRO A 264 7.58 -18.67 0.03
N ASN A 265 7.55 -19.03 1.31
CA ASN A 265 7.81 -20.38 1.77
C ASN A 265 6.61 -21.33 1.51
N LEU A 266 6.23 -21.52 0.25
CA LEU A 266 5.15 -22.40 -0.19
C LEU A 266 5.70 -23.55 -1.04
N GLU A 267 4.94 -24.65 -1.10
CA GLU A 267 5.31 -25.83 -1.89
C GLU A 267 5.36 -25.51 -3.37
N ILE A 268 4.31 -24.87 -3.89
CA ILE A 268 4.24 -24.44 -5.30
C ILE A 268 3.77 -22.99 -5.33
N MET A 269 4.45 -22.17 -6.11
CA MET A 269 4.09 -20.78 -6.35
C MET A 269 4.58 -20.33 -7.72
N GLY A 270 3.82 -19.45 -8.36
CA GLY A 270 4.27 -18.82 -9.61
C GLY A 270 3.12 -18.29 -10.45
N ILE A 271 3.44 -17.98 -11.69
CA ILE A 271 2.48 -17.49 -12.69
C ILE A 271 2.86 -18.03 -14.06
N GLU A 272 1.87 -18.45 -14.81
CA GLU A 272 2.04 -18.91 -16.19
C GLU A 272 1.48 -17.89 -17.18
N ASN A 273 2.15 -17.78 -18.32
CA ASN A 273 1.72 -16.97 -19.45
C ASN A 273 1.45 -15.48 -19.13
N LEU A 274 2.21 -14.91 -18.20
CA LEU A 274 2.13 -13.49 -17.90
C LEU A 274 2.61 -12.68 -19.12
N SER A 275 1.72 -11.90 -19.71
CA SER A 275 2.03 -11.07 -20.86
C SER A 275 2.69 -9.76 -20.46
N LEU A 276 3.95 -9.56 -20.82
CA LEU A 276 4.72 -8.35 -20.56
C LEU A 276 5.18 -7.72 -21.89
N LYS A 277 4.44 -6.75 -22.38
CA LYS A 277 4.78 -5.98 -23.59
C LYS A 277 5.20 -6.90 -24.78
N ARG A 278 4.32 -7.80 -25.21
CA ARG A 278 4.57 -8.79 -26.27
C ARG A 278 5.68 -9.79 -25.93
N ASN A 279 5.84 -10.14 -24.69
CA ASN A 279 6.66 -11.21 -24.20
C ASN A 279 5.84 -12.03 -23.21
N LEU A 280 5.70 -13.31 -23.43
CA LEU A 280 5.08 -14.21 -22.45
C LEU A 280 6.15 -14.74 -21.52
N ILE A 281 5.85 -14.69 -20.24
CA ILE A 281 6.75 -15.17 -19.18
C ILE A 281 5.99 -16.16 -18.31
N THR A 282 6.61 -17.29 -18.06
CA THR A 282 6.17 -18.28 -17.07
C THR A 282 7.27 -18.43 -16.02
N ILE A 283 6.90 -18.33 -14.75
CA ILE A 283 7.79 -18.52 -13.62
C ILE A 283 7.10 -19.38 -12.58
N LEU A 284 7.71 -20.50 -12.23
CA LEU A 284 7.20 -21.46 -11.27
C LEU A 284 8.28 -21.81 -10.26
N SER A 285 7.93 -21.90 -9.00
CA SER A 285 8.76 -22.38 -7.92
C SER A 285 8.13 -23.62 -7.31
N ASN A 286 8.89 -24.68 -7.16
CA ASN A 286 8.50 -25.89 -6.46
C ASN A 286 9.48 -26.16 -5.32
N LYS A 287 8.98 -26.16 -4.08
CA LYS A 287 9.79 -26.44 -2.89
C LYS A 287 9.93 -27.94 -2.68
N SER A 288 11.16 -28.42 -2.60
CA SER A 288 11.50 -29.80 -2.31
C SER A 288 12.29 -29.93 -1.01
N SER A 289 12.62 -31.17 -0.64
CA SER A 289 13.52 -31.43 0.50
C SER A 289 14.93 -30.84 0.29
N ARG A 290 15.37 -30.68 -0.94
CA ARG A 290 16.70 -30.15 -1.30
C ARG A 290 16.72 -28.61 -1.40
N GLY A 291 15.60 -27.97 -1.72
CA GLY A 291 15.54 -26.53 -1.93
C GLY A 291 14.37 -26.13 -2.83
N TRP A 292 14.55 -25.05 -3.57
CA TRP A 292 13.55 -24.56 -4.50
C TRP A 292 13.98 -24.84 -5.94
N GLU A 293 13.18 -25.59 -6.65
CA GLU A 293 13.30 -25.74 -8.11
C GLU A 293 12.53 -24.60 -8.77
N ILE A 294 13.27 -23.75 -9.47
CA ILE A 294 12.70 -22.59 -10.18
C ILE A 294 12.69 -22.90 -11.66
N GLN A 295 11.53 -22.88 -12.27
CA GLN A 295 11.32 -23.02 -13.71
C GLN A 295 10.93 -21.67 -14.28
N MET A 296 11.59 -21.29 -15.37
CA MET A 296 11.37 -20.01 -16.04
C MET A 296 11.29 -20.21 -17.54
N GLU A 297 10.35 -19.58 -18.17
CA GLU A 297 10.21 -19.51 -19.61
C GLU A 297 9.97 -18.07 -20.04
N SER A 298 10.67 -17.60 -21.05
CA SER A 298 10.52 -16.25 -21.59
C SER A 298 10.81 -16.26 -23.10
N GLU A 299 10.03 -15.53 -23.89
CA GLU A 299 10.30 -15.35 -25.32
C GLU A 299 11.48 -14.43 -25.59
N LYS A 300 11.85 -13.58 -24.63
CA LYS A 300 12.90 -12.56 -24.74
C LYS A 300 13.80 -12.59 -23.51
N LEU A 301 15.00 -12.06 -23.67
CA LEU A 301 15.94 -11.87 -22.56
C LEU A 301 15.35 -10.92 -21.51
N TYR A 302 15.29 -11.39 -20.26
CA TYR A 302 15.00 -10.64 -19.06
C TYR A 302 16.02 -10.94 -17.96
N TYR A 303 16.17 -10.01 -17.01
CA TYR A 303 17.01 -10.21 -15.84
C TYR A 303 16.11 -10.49 -14.64
N PHE A 304 16.27 -11.64 -14.04
CA PHE A 304 15.52 -12.05 -12.85
C PHE A 304 16.40 -11.93 -11.61
N THR A 305 15.89 -11.27 -10.60
CA THR A 305 16.42 -11.31 -9.24
C THR A 305 15.51 -12.17 -8.40
N ILE A 306 16.01 -13.28 -7.90
CA ILE A 306 15.27 -14.21 -7.06
C ILE A 306 15.71 -13.96 -5.62
N ASN A 307 14.76 -13.69 -4.74
CA ASN A 307 14.95 -13.52 -3.32
C ASN A 307 14.07 -14.54 -2.59
N ILE A 308 14.69 -15.48 -1.86
CA ILE A 308 13.99 -16.49 -1.09
C ILE A 308 13.98 -16.03 0.37
N LEU A 309 12.85 -15.55 0.86
CA LEU A 309 12.60 -15.22 2.27
C LEU A 309 13.75 -14.43 2.91
N ASP A 310 14.25 -13.40 2.23
CA ASP A 310 15.39 -12.56 2.64
C ASP A 310 16.72 -13.29 2.89
N GLN A 311 16.78 -14.61 2.64
CA GLN A 311 17.96 -15.42 2.92
C GLN A 311 18.96 -15.46 1.77
N LYS A 312 18.49 -15.41 0.53
CA LYS A 312 19.37 -15.48 -0.66
C LYS A 312 18.83 -14.61 -1.79
N LYS A 313 19.68 -13.71 -2.28
CA LYS A 313 19.40 -12.91 -3.45
C LYS A 313 20.32 -13.38 -4.59
N LYS A 314 19.73 -13.80 -5.70
CA LYS A 314 20.48 -14.21 -6.90
C LYS A 314 19.91 -13.53 -8.14
N THR A 315 20.74 -12.76 -8.85
CA THR A 315 20.37 -12.14 -10.12
C THR A 315 20.91 -12.93 -11.28
N LEU A 316 20.06 -13.25 -12.24
CA LEU A 316 20.37 -14.11 -13.38
C LEU A 316 19.78 -13.53 -14.67
N PRO A 317 20.52 -13.54 -15.76
CA PRO A 317 19.93 -13.36 -17.07
C PRO A 317 19.15 -14.63 -17.44
N ILE A 318 17.90 -14.48 -17.83
CA ILE A 318 17.09 -15.55 -18.40
C ILE A 318 17.06 -15.34 -19.91
N PRO A 319 17.76 -16.19 -20.69
CA PRO A 319 17.70 -16.13 -22.14
C PRO A 319 16.29 -16.44 -22.63
N SER A 320 16.02 -16.18 -23.92
CA SER A 320 14.80 -16.69 -24.53
C SER A 320 14.78 -18.22 -24.53
N GLY A 321 13.62 -18.79 -24.23
CA GLY A 321 13.41 -20.23 -24.08
C GLY A 321 13.11 -20.65 -22.65
N LYS A 322 13.28 -21.94 -22.39
CA LYS A 322 13.03 -22.54 -21.07
C LYS A 322 14.34 -22.73 -20.32
N CYS A 323 14.35 -22.43 -19.05
CA CYS A 323 15.43 -22.77 -18.16
C CYS A 323 14.91 -23.22 -16.80
N SER A 324 15.68 -24.03 -16.11
CA SER A 324 15.41 -24.43 -14.73
C SER A 324 16.67 -24.27 -13.88
N MET A 325 16.47 -24.03 -12.59
CA MET A 325 17.56 -24.00 -11.63
C MET A 325 17.11 -24.55 -10.29
N LEU A 326 18.04 -25.11 -9.56
CA LEU A 326 17.86 -25.48 -8.16
C LEU A 326 18.58 -24.44 -7.28
N ILE A 327 17.87 -23.96 -6.27
CA ILE A 327 18.43 -23.15 -5.20
C ILE A 327 18.37 -23.98 -3.93
N ASP A 328 19.52 -24.48 -3.50
CA ASP A 328 19.61 -25.37 -2.33
C ASP A 328 19.15 -24.65 -1.04
N LYS A 329 18.55 -25.42 -0.13
CA LYS A 329 18.39 -25.00 1.25
C LYS A 329 19.76 -24.76 1.86
N LEU A 330 19.86 -23.75 2.71
CA LEU A 330 21.04 -23.53 3.56
C LEU A 330 21.08 -24.54 4.67
#